data_e6534fd494963b7d7b80dd4b94071d43
#
_entry.id   e6534fd494963b7d7b80dd4b94071d43
#
_cell.length_a   1.000
_cell.length_b   1.000
_cell.length_c   1.000
_cell.angle_alpha   90.00
_cell.angle_beta   90.00
_cell.angle_gamma   90.00
#
_symmetry.space_group_name_H-M   'P 1'
#
loop_
_entity.id
_entity.type
_entity.pdbx_description
1 polymer ?
#
loop_
_entity_poly.entity_id
_entity_poly.type
_entity_poly.pdbx_seq_one_letter_code
_entity_poly.pdbx_strand_id
1 'polypeptide(L)'
;MTFTLSPPVRIAAVLALAAAVVFAGAMTVLGRGEPAVTTAHTIKHHPFGPGARAKHGAIAPIALPKKHAAAKAKPAPPRKSPLKPAVVRAALAAGLPAPLARALGQHRTVVVSLYNPYSEVDGIAFAEARAGAVLAGVGFVPLNVLSKAQVGKLTEQLGLLPDPGLLIYARPGKLVAKISGFADKETVAQAAQNAAHGAT
;
A
#
# COMPACT_ATOMS: atom_id res chain seq x y z
N MET A 1 33.48 31.38 20.32
CA MET A 1 33.16 32.79 19.96
C MET A 1 31.65 32.98 20.10
N THR A 2 31.19 33.65 21.15
CA THR A 2 29.79 33.94 21.44
C THR A 2 29.42 35.29 20.85
N PHE A 3 28.65 35.32 19.78
CA PHE A 3 28.13 36.55 19.20
C PHE A 3 26.97 37.08 20.04
N THR A 4 27.18 38.08 20.85
CA THR A 4 26.14 38.82 21.58
C THR A 4 25.60 39.92 20.68
N LEU A 5 24.45 39.68 20.01
CA LEU A 5 23.72 40.71 19.26
C LEU A 5 23.14 41.75 20.23
N SER A 6 23.26 43.04 19.88
CA SER A 6 22.70 44.15 20.65
C SER A 6 21.16 44.08 20.70
N PRO A 7 20.49 44.55 21.77
CA PRO A 7 19.04 44.47 21.96
C PRO A 7 18.20 44.95 20.76
N PRO A 8 18.50 46.07 20.08
CA PRO A 8 17.69 46.53 18.94
C PRO A 8 17.76 45.58 17.72
N VAL A 9 18.93 44.92 17.53
CA VAL A 9 19.11 43.97 16.41
C VAL A 9 18.29 42.69 16.64
N ARG A 10 18.12 42.25 17.89
CA ARG A 10 17.28 41.10 18.23
C ARG A 10 15.80 41.38 17.95
N ILE A 11 15.31 42.57 18.27
CA ILE A 11 13.93 42.99 18.02
C ILE A 11 13.66 43.07 16.50
N ALA A 12 14.61 43.65 15.75
CA ALA A 12 14.49 43.73 14.30
C ALA A 12 14.47 42.32 13.62
N ALA A 13 15.30 41.39 14.10
CA ALA A 13 15.35 40.02 13.58
C ALA A 13 14.04 39.25 13.86
N VAL A 14 13.45 39.42 15.04
CA VAL A 14 12.18 38.77 15.41
C VAL A 14 11.03 39.34 14.57
N LEU A 15 10.99 40.66 14.34
CA LEU A 15 9.96 41.29 13.50
C LEU A 15 10.08 40.87 12.04
N ALA A 16 11.30 40.75 11.50
CA ALA A 16 11.53 40.27 10.14
C ALA A 16 11.08 38.82 9.95
N LEU A 17 11.34 37.94 10.95
CA LEU A 17 10.90 36.56 10.92
C LEU A 17 9.39 36.44 10.98
N ALA A 18 8.73 37.23 11.83
CA ALA A 18 7.26 37.26 11.92
C ALA A 18 6.62 37.72 10.62
N ALA A 19 7.16 38.75 9.95
CA ALA A 19 6.67 39.23 8.67
C ALA A 19 6.82 38.17 7.56
N ALA A 20 7.93 37.42 7.55
CA ALA A 20 8.17 36.34 6.58
C ALA A 20 7.14 35.21 6.73
N VAL A 21 6.79 34.83 7.96
CA VAL A 21 5.78 33.78 8.23
C VAL A 21 4.39 34.22 7.79
N VAL A 22 4.01 35.48 8.03
CA VAL A 22 2.72 36.03 7.59
C VAL A 22 2.64 36.10 6.06
N PHE A 23 3.73 36.48 5.39
CA PHE A 23 3.78 36.56 3.93
C PHE A 23 3.72 35.19 3.26
N ALA A 24 4.41 34.20 3.82
CA ALA A 24 4.34 32.81 3.35
C ALA A 24 2.93 32.21 3.54
N GLY A 25 2.27 32.51 4.66
CA GLY A 25 0.89 32.11 4.93
C GLY A 25 -0.12 32.73 3.97
N ALA A 26 0.04 34.02 3.64
CA ALA A 26 -0.85 34.71 2.68
C ALA A 26 -0.71 34.16 1.26
N MET A 27 0.50 33.80 0.80
CA MET A 27 0.71 33.21 -0.51
C MET A 27 0.05 31.83 -0.67
N THR A 28 -0.01 31.03 0.41
CA THR A 28 -0.67 29.70 0.37
C THR A 28 -2.20 29.79 0.33
N VAL A 29 -2.78 30.88 0.80
CA VAL A 29 -4.24 31.08 0.80
C VAL A 29 -4.72 31.72 -0.51
N LEU A 30 -3.96 32.67 -1.09
CA LEU A 30 -4.33 33.31 -2.37
C LEU A 30 -3.95 32.48 -3.60
N GLY A 31 -3.04 31.50 -3.47
CA GLY A 31 -2.61 30.61 -4.56
C GLY A 31 -3.49 29.40 -4.82
N ARG A 32 -4.64 29.26 -4.15
CA ARG A 32 -5.65 28.27 -4.51
C ARG A 32 -6.38 28.73 -5.76
N GLY A 33 -5.77 28.44 -6.91
CA GLY A 33 -6.46 28.47 -8.20
C GLY A 33 -7.75 27.66 -8.09
N GLU A 34 -8.84 28.21 -8.63
CA GLU A 34 -10.13 27.54 -8.75
C GLU A 34 -9.90 26.13 -9.32
N PRO A 35 -10.55 25.10 -8.74
CA PRO A 35 -10.54 23.79 -9.36
C PRO A 35 -11.16 23.95 -10.75
N ALA A 36 -10.38 23.62 -11.78
CA ALA A 36 -10.89 23.50 -13.13
C ALA A 36 -12.20 22.70 -13.06
N VAL A 37 -13.30 23.33 -13.49
CA VAL A 37 -14.60 22.68 -13.58
C VAL A 37 -14.42 21.51 -14.53
N THR A 38 -14.22 20.33 -13.95
CA THR A 38 -14.25 19.09 -14.70
C THR A 38 -15.66 18.96 -15.20
N THR A 39 -15.85 19.19 -16.49
CA THR A 39 -17.13 18.92 -17.18
C THR A 39 -17.56 17.52 -16.79
N ALA A 40 -18.61 17.45 -15.99
CA ALA A 40 -19.21 16.19 -15.60
C ALA A 40 -19.56 15.44 -16.90
N HIS A 41 -18.85 14.37 -17.19
CA HIS A 41 -19.26 13.44 -18.23
C HIS A 41 -20.61 12.89 -17.81
N THR A 42 -21.66 13.37 -18.48
CA THR A 42 -23.00 12.84 -18.32
C THR A 42 -22.95 11.37 -18.73
N ILE A 43 -22.92 10.46 -17.75
CA ILE A 43 -23.08 9.04 -17.99
C ILE A 43 -24.49 8.86 -18.52
N LYS A 44 -24.65 8.60 -19.82
CA LYS A 44 -25.92 8.21 -20.41
C LYS A 44 -26.29 6.87 -19.79
N HIS A 45 -27.16 6.92 -18.79
CA HIS A 45 -27.82 5.72 -18.31
C HIS A 45 -28.65 5.15 -19.45
N HIS A 46 -28.25 4.01 -19.99
CA HIS A 46 -29.12 3.21 -20.81
C HIS A 46 -30.20 2.66 -19.88
N PRO A 47 -31.49 2.97 -20.11
CA PRO A 47 -32.55 2.42 -19.30
C PRO A 47 -32.59 0.90 -19.53
N PHE A 48 -32.11 0.12 -18.58
CA PHE A 48 -32.48 -1.27 -18.48
C PHE A 48 -33.92 -1.34 -17.96
N GLY A 49 -34.87 -1.04 -18.86
CA GLY A 49 -36.29 -1.22 -18.59
C GLY A 49 -36.79 -2.54 -19.20
N PRO A 50 -37.74 -3.23 -18.57
CA PRO A 50 -38.31 -4.50 -19.08
C PRO A 50 -39.21 -4.35 -20.31
N GLY A 51 -38.86 -3.46 -21.25
CA GLY A 51 -39.67 -3.09 -22.41
C GLY A 51 -39.00 -3.16 -23.76
N ALA A 52 -37.67 -3.42 -23.82
CA ALA A 52 -37.01 -3.58 -25.13
C ALA A 52 -37.22 -4.99 -25.69
N ARG A 53 -38.41 -5.28 -26.17
CA ARG A 53 -38.65 -6.44 -27.02
C ARG A 53 -37.97 -6.20 -28.37
N ALA A 54 -36.77 -6.77 -28.54
CA ALA A 54 -36.16 -6.92 -29.84
C ALA A 54 -37.05 -7.77 -30.71
N LYS A 55 -37.48 -7.25 -31.89
CA LYS A 55 -38.14 -8.03 -32.92
C LYS A 55 -37.18 -9.12 -33.38
N HIS A 56 -37.43 -10.33 -32.98
CA HIS A 56 -36.70 -11.51 -33.48
C HIS A 56 -37.04 -11.71 -34.95
N GLY A 57 -36.12 -11.36 -35.84
CA GLY A 57 -36.02 -11.95 -37.14
C GLY A 57 -35.60 -13.40 -36.98
N ALA A 58 -36.31 -14.31 -37.64
CA ALA A 58 -36.03 -15.75 -37.63
C ALA A 58 -34.62 -16.02 -38.14
N ILE A 59 -33.76 -16.53 -37.26
CA ILE A 59 -32.43 -17.03 -37.63
C ILE A 59 -32.47 -18.55 -37.51
N ALA A 60 -32.08 -19.23 -38.60
CA ALA A 60 -31.96 -20.67 -38.73
C ALA A 60 -31.07 -21.28 -37.60
N PRO A 61 -31.28 -22.54 -37.22
CA PRO A 61 -30.56 -23.17 -36.13
C PRO A 61 -29.09 -23.38 -36.52
N ILE A 62 -28.21 -22.59 -35.95
CA ILE A 62 -26.78 -22.81 -36.02
C ILE A 62 -26.42 -23.90 -35.00
N ALA A 63 -25.87 -25.01 -35.50
CA ALA A 63 -25.39 -26.12 -34.68
C ALA A 63 -24.39 -25.62 -33.62
N LEU A 64 -24.69 -25.86 -32.33
CA LEU A 64 -23.78 -25.54 -31.21
C LEU A 64 -22.49 -26.35 -31.36
N PRO A 65 -21.32 -25.71 -31.34
CA PRO A 65 -20.06 -26.42 -31.16
C PRO A 65 -20.04 -27.07 -29.78
N LYS A 66 -19.74 -28.35 -29.72
CA LYS A 66 -19.57 -29.15 -28.51
C LYS A 66 -18.59 -28.40 -27.57
N LYS A 67 -19.11 -27.95 -26.42
CA LYS A 67 -18.38 -27.33 -25.35
C LYS A 67 -17.34 -28.32 -24.83
N HIS A 68 -16.09 -28.18 -25.28
CA HIS A 68 -14.98 -28.84 -24.61
C HIS A 68 -14.97 -28.31 -23.17
N ALA A 69 -15.32 -29.16 -22.22
CA ALA A 69 -15.15 -28.92 -20.80
C ALA A 69 -13.65 -28.79 -20.55
N ALA A 70 -13.13 -27.55 -20.58
CA ALA A 70 -11.83 -27.25 -20.03
C ALA A 70 -11.92 -27.58 -18.54
N ALA A 71 -11.35 -28.70 -18.14
CA ALA A 71 -11.16 -29.05 -16.75
C ALA A 71 -10.43 -27.88 -16.09
N LYS A 72 -11.15 -27.15 -15.20
CA LYS A 72 -10.53 -26.15 -14.33
C LYS A 72 -9.47 -26.87 -13.51
N ALA A 73 -8.23 -26.80 -13.95
CA ALA A 73 -7.10 -27.25 -13.15
C ALA A 73 -7.17 -26.50 -11.81
N LYS A 74 -7.46 -27.25 -10.75
CA LYS A 74 -7.43 -26.73 -9.37
C LYS A 74 -6.05 -26.14 -9.16
N PRO A 75 -5.93 -24.85 -8.77
CA PRO A 75 -4.62 -24.25 -8.55
C PRO A 75 -3.84 -25.12 -7.55
N ALA A 76 -2.68 -25.61 -7.96
CA ALA A 76 -1.84 -26.39 -7.07
C ALA A 76 -1.50 -25.50 -5.85
N PRO A 77 -1.56 -26.02 -4.61
CA PRO A 77 -1.23 -25.25 -3.44
C PRO A 77 0.22 -24.73 -3.59
N PRO A 78 0.49 -23.45 -3.24
CA PRO A 78 1.80 -22.86 -3.38
C PRO A 78 2.82 -23.71 -2.63
N ARG A 79 3.82 -24.22 -3.35
CA ARG A 79 4.91 -25.00 -2.74
C ARG A 79 5.64 -24.12 -1.75
N LYS A 80 5.55 -24.45 -0.46
CA LYS A 80 6.30 -23.77 0.59
C LYS A 80 7.80 -23.95 0.30
N SER A 81 8.49 -22.87 -0.02
CA SER A 81 9.95 -22.90 -0.18
C SER A 81 10.61 -23.30 1.14
N PRO A 82 11.69 -24.09 1.12
CA PRO A 82 12.36 -24.48 2.35
C PRO A 82 12.83 -23.26 3.13
N LEU A 83 12.61 -23.29 4.44
CA LEU A 83 13.01 -22.23 5.37
C LEU A 83 14.54 -22.07 5.33
N LYS A 84 15.03 -20.83 5.19
CA LYS A 84 16.46 -20.50 5.27
C LYS A 84 16.82 -20.01 6.69
N PRO A 85 17.38 -20.85 7.57
CA PRO A 85 17.60 -20.49 8.99
C PRO A 85 18.57 -19.30 9.16
N ALA A 86 19.54 -19.15 8.28
CA ALA A 86 20.48 -18.04 8.31
C ALA A 86 19.79 -16.69 8.10
N VAL A 87 18.82 -16.63 7.16
CA VAL A 87 18.01 -15.42 6.89
C VAL A 87 17.14 -15.08 8.10
N VAL A 88 16.52 -16.08 8.72
CA VAL A 88 15.68 -15.86 9.92
C VAL A 88 16.52 -15.27 11.06
N ARG A 89 17.72 -15.84 11.32
CA ARG A 89 18.62 -15.31 12.35
C ARG A 89 19.06 -13.89 12.06
N ALA A 90 19.44 -13.58 10.82
CA ALA A 90 19.84 -12.25 10.42
C ALA A 90 18.68 -11.22 10.58
N ALA A 91 17.46 -11.60 10.19
CA ALA A 91 16.29 -10.74 10.34
C ALA A 91 15.94 -10.49 11.82
N LEU A 92 16.03 -11.51 12.67
CA LEU A 92 15.84 -11.35 14.12
C LEU A 92 16.93 -10.48 14.76
N ALA A 93 18.19 -10.66 14.36
CA ALA A 93 19.30 -9.82 14.81
C ALA A 93 19.13 -8.34 14.39
N ALA A 94 18.52 -8.10 13.23
CA ALA A 94 18.12 -6.76 12.77
C ALA A 94 16.90 -6.20 13.52
N GLY A 95 16.35 -6.89 14.51
CA GLY A 95 15.23 -6.42 15.31
C GLY A 95 13.86 -6.62 14.66
N LEU A 96 13.75 -7.36 13.56
CA LEU A 96 12.46 -7.61 12.93
C LEU A 96 11.59 -8.58 13.75
N PRO A 97 10.26 -8.40 13.75
CA PRO A 97 9.33 -9.31 14.43
C PRO A 97 9.48 -10.75 13.94
N ALA A 98 9.32 -11.72 14.84
CA ALA A 98 9.48 -13.14 14.53
C ALA A 98 8.59 -13.64 13.36
N PRO A 99 7.32 -13.22 13.20
CA PRO A 99 6.52 -13.57 12.02
C PRO A 99 7.16 -13.13 10.71
N LEU A 100 7.66 -11.88 10.67
CA LEU A 100 8.33 -11.32 9.50
C LEU A 100 9.66 -12.03 9.20
N ALA A 101 10.47 -12.30 10.23
CA ALA A 101 11.72 -13.02 10.07
C ALA A 101 11.52 -14.42 9.48
N ARG A 102 10.50 -15.16 9.95
CA ARG A 102 10.13 -16.47 9.39
C ARG A 102 9.66 -16.37 7.94
N ALA A 103 8.82 -15.39 7.63
CA ALA A 103 8.34 -15.16 6.26
C ALA A 103 9.51 -14.87 5.30
N LEU A 104 10.48 -14.03 5.71
CA LEU A 104 11.70 -13.77 4.95
C LEU A 104 12.56 -15.02 4.79
N GLY A 105 12.54 -15.94 5.74
CA GLY A 105 13.17 -17.26 5.60
C GLY A 105 12.57 -18.08 4.46
N GLN A 106 11.28 -17.94 4.18
CA GLN A 106 10.54 -18.68 3.15
C GLN A 106 10.47 -17.93 1.81
N HIS A 107 10.30 -16.60 1.84
CA HIS A 107 10.12 -15.75 0.66
C HIS A 107 11.28 -14.76 0.51
N ARG A 108 11.63 -14.40 -0.73
CA ARG A 108 12.65 -13.37 -0.99
C ARG A 108 12.15 -11.98 -0.63
N THR A 109 10.89 -11.73 -0.93
CA THR A 109 10.18 -10.48 -0.68
C THR A 109 8.92 -10.77 0.14
N VAL A 110 8.61 -9.90 1.08
CA VAL A 110 7.46 -10.02 1.98
C VAL A 110 6.74 -8.68 2.06
N VAL A 111 5.43 -8.71 1.83
CA VAL A 111 4.53 -7.59 2.11
C VAL A 111 4.05 -7.73 3.55
N VAL A 112 4.21 -6.67 4.32
CA VAL A 112 3.72 -6.55 5.69
C VAL A 112 2.55 -5.58 5.68
N SER A 113 1.38 -6.03 6.11
CA SER A 113 0.22 -5.16 6.32
C SER A 113 0.17 -4.72 7.78
N LEU A 114 0.19 -3.43 8.00
CA LEU A 114 -0.02 -2.78 9.28
C LEU A 114 -1.51 -2.45 9.39
N TYR A 115 -2.19 -2.95 10.42
CA TYR A 115 -3.63 -2.79 10.52
C TYR A 115 -4.11 -2.70 11.96
N ASN A 116 -5.19 -1.97 12.16
CA ASN A 116 -5.95 -1.92 13.38
C ASN A 116 -7.17 -2.87 13.25
N PRO A 117 -7.30 -3.92 14.07
CA PRO A 117 -8.38 -4.89 13.95
C PRO A 117 -9.78 -4.32 14.24
N TYR A 118 -9.87 -3.12 14.81
CA TYR A 118 -11.14 -2.46 15.12
C TYR A 118 -11.55 -1.42 14.06
N SER A 119 -10.75 -1.25 13.00
CA SER A 119 -11.02 -0.33 11.90
C SER A 119 -11.53 -1.10 10.67
N GLU A 120 -12.71 -0.74 10.17
CA GLU A 120 -13.29 -1.36 8.96
C GLU A 120 -12.44 -1.03 7.73
N VAL A 121 -11.92 0.21 7.66
CA VAL A 121 -11.06 0.65 6.56
C VAL A 121 -9.79 -0.19 6.49
N ASP A 122 -9.22 -0.51 7.65
CA ASP A 122 -8.04 -1.37 7.72
C ASP A 122 -8.35 -2.81 7.33
N GLY A 123 -9.55 -3.29 7.60
CA GLY A 123 -10.03 -4.59 7.13
C GLY A 123 -10.04 -4.67 5.61
N ILE A 124 -10.49 -3.62 4.92
CA ILE A 124 -10.46 -3.53 3.46
C ILE A 124 -9.02 -3.45 2.96
N ALA A 125 -8.21 -2.55 3.54
CA ALA A 125 -6.80 -2.40 3.18
C ALA A 125 -6.00 -3.70 3.37
N PHE A 126 -6.29 -4.45 4.44
CA PHE A 126 -5.71 -5.77 4.70
C PHE A 126 -6.07 -6.78 3.61
N ALA A 127 -7.34 -6.83 3.19
CA ALA A 127 -7.80 -7.75 2.15
C ALA A 127 -7.10 -7.46 0.81
N GLU A 128 -7.02 -6.20 0.42
CA GLU A 128 -6.33 -5.76 -0.78
C GLU A 128 -4.82 -6.06 -0.72
N ALA A 129 -4.17 -5.77 0.40
CA ALA A 129 -2.77 -6.07 0.62
C ALA A 129 -2.45 -7.57 0.49
N ARG A 130 -3.30 -8.42 1.05
CA ARG A 130 -3.17 -9.87 0.93
C ARG A 130 -3.37 -10.34 -0.50
N ALA A 131 -4.38 -9.81 -1.20
CA ALA A 131 -4.64 -10.15 -2.60
C ALA A 131 -3.47 -9.72 -3.50
N GLY A 132 -2.91 -8.53 -3.30
CA GLY A 132 -1.75 -8.03 -4.03
C GLY A 132 -0.49 -8.88 -3.79
N ALA A 133 -0.24 -9.30 -2.56
CA ALA A 133 0.88 -10.21 -2.26
C ALA A 133 0.75 -11.57 -2.96
N VAL A 134 -0.48 -12.10 -3.05
CA VAL A 134 -0.78 -13.33 -3.79
C VAL A 134 -0.55 -13.13 -5.29
N LEU A 135 -1.01 -12.02 -5.87
CA LEU A 135 -0.80 -11.68 -7.28
C LEU A 135 0.68 -11.57 -7.62
N ALA A 136 1.47 -10.99 -6.72
CA ALA A 136 2.92 -10.87 -6.90
C ALA A 136 3.70 -12.17 -6.59
N GLY A 137 3.08 -13.18 -6.01
CA GLY A 137 3.74 -14.43 -5.61
C GLY A 137 4.75 -14.25 -4.46
N VAL A 138 4.56 -13.23 -3.61
CA VAL A 138 5.44 -12.90 -2.48
C VAL A 138 4.84 -13.33 -1.14
N GLY A 139 5.66 -13.27 -0.07
CA GLY A 139 5.18 -13.55 1.28
C GLY A 139 4.25 -12.44 1.79
N PHE A 140 3.33 -12.80 2.69
CA PHE A 140 2.44 -11.86 3.36
C PHE A 140 2.46 -12.06 4.87
N VAL A 141 2.57 -10.95 5.62
CA VAL A 141 2.57 -10.95 7.08
C VAL A 141 1.70 -9.81 7.59
N PRO A 142 0.61 -10.09 8.32
CA PRO A 142 -0.14 -9.07 9.03
C PRO A 142 0.52 -8.74 10.36
N LEU A 143 0.55 -7.45 10.72
CA LEU A 143 0.97 -6.97 12.02
C LEU A 143 -0.09 -6.03 12.59
N ASN A 144 -0.59 -6.37 13.78
CA ASN A 144 -1.52 -5.51 14.51
C ASN A 144 -0.75 -4.35 15.14
N VAL A 145 -1.08 -3.10 14.73
CA VAL A 145 -0.43 -1.87 15.21
C VAL A 145 -0.65 -1.61 16.69
N LEU A 146 -1.74 -2.14 17.29
CA LEU A 146 -2.03 -2.03 18.70
C LEU A 146 -1.22 -3.01 19.57
N SER A 147 -0.56 -4.00 18.94
CA SER A 147 0.24 -4.99 19.66
C SER A 147 1.69 -4.56 19.75
N LYS A 148 2.09 -3.97 20.89
CA LYS A 148 3.49 -3.60 21.15
C LYS A 148 4.47 -4.79 20.92
N ALA A 149 4.03 -6.01 21.21
CA ALA A 149 4.84 -7.21 20.98
C ALA A 149 5.11 -7.47 19.49
N GLN A 150 4.21 -7.06 18.59
CA GLN A 150 4.37 -7.23 17.15
C GLN A 150 5.10 -6.07 16.49
N VAL A 151 4.82 -4.84 16.89
CA VAL A 151 5.31 -3.65 16.18
C VAL A 151 6.27 -2.79 16.98
N GLY A 152 6.49 -3.04 18.29
CA GLY A 152 7.29 -2.16 19.15
C GLY A 152 8.68 -1.88 18.58
N LYS A 153 9.43 -2.90 18.18
CA LYS A 153 10.76 -2.74 17.57
C LYS A 153 10.71 -2.02 16.21
N LEU A 154 9.66 -2.23 15.42
CA LEU A 154 9.49 -1.51 14.16
C LEU A 154 9.21 -0.03 14.41
N THR A 155 8.40 0.28 15.44
CA THR A 155 8.14 1.67 15.84
C THR A 155 9.40 2.36 16.35
N GLU A 156 10.26 1.67 17.08
CA GLU A 156 11.56 2.21 17.51
C GLU A 156 12.49 2.50 16.33
N GLN A 157 12.47 1.67 15.29
CA GLN A 157 13.33 1.81 14.12
C GLN A 157 12.81 2.78 13.05
N LEU A 158 11.50 2.79 12.83
CA LEU A 158 10.86 3.51 11.71
C LEU A 158 10.06 4.73 12.16
N GLY A 159 9.94 4.97 13.47
CA GLY A 159 9.08 5.98 14.04
C GLY A 159 7.60 5.59 13.94
N LEU A 160 6.73 6.60 13.74
CA LEU A 160 5.30 6.36 13.63
C LEU A 160 4.98 5.47 12.43
N LEU A 161 4.32 4.36 12.70
CA LEU A 161 3.86 3.44 11.65
C LEU A 161 2.53 3.94 11.06
N PRO A 162 2.35 3.85 9.72
CA PRO A 162 1.08 4.20 9.10
C PRO A 162 -0.01 3.18 9.44
N ASP A 163 -1.23 3.66 9.61
CA ASP A 163 -2.40 2.85 9.94
C ASP A 163 -3.63 3.37 9.15
N PRO A 164 -4.10 2.67 8.11
CA PRO A 164 -3.49 1.48 7.50
C PRO A 164 -2.16 1.77 6.79
N GLY A 165 -1.36 0.74 6.57
CA GLY A 165 -0.12 0.90 5.84
C GLY A 165 0.54 -0.41 5.45
N LEU A 166 1.53 -0.28 4.57
CA LEU A 166 2.27 -1.42 4.05
C LEU A 166 3.77 -1.17 4.15
N LEU A 167 4.49 -2.21 4.52
CA LEU A 167 5.95 -2.24 4.44
C LEU A 167 6.36 -3.43 3.55
N ILE A 168 7.28 -3.21 2.63
CA ILE A 168 7.79 -4.25 1.76
C ILE A 168 9.24 -4.50 2.11
N TYR A 169 9.50 -5.74 2.54
CA TYR A 169 10.83 -6.17 2.94
C TYR A 169 11.41 -7.16 1.93
N ALA A 170 12.71 -6.99 1.64
CA ALA A 170 13.51 -7.97 0.92
C ALA A 170 14.52 -8.63 1.86
N ARG A 171 14.97 -9.86 1.53
CA ARG A 171 16.02 -10.54 2.27
C ARG A 171 17.31 -9.71 2.34
N PRO A 172 18.04 -9.78 3.44
CA PRO A 172 17.80 -10.55 4.68
C PRO A 172 16.89 -9.85 5.70
N GLY A 173 16.38 -8.64 5.40
CA GLY A 173 15.56 -7.81 6.29
C GLY A 173 15.59 -6.34 5.91
N LYS A 174 15.93 -6.03 4.66
CA LYS A 174 15.97 -4.66 4.14
C LYS A 174 14.56 -4.16 3.85
N LEU A 175 14.15 -3.03 4.44
CA LEU A 175 12.96 -2.30 4.03
C LEU A 175 13.20 -1.69 2.65
N VAL A 176 12.37 -2.03 1.66
CA VAL A 176 12.51 -1.57 0.27
C VAL A 176 11.48 -0.50 -0.05
N ALA A 177 10.26 -0.64 0.47
CA ALA A 177 9.19 0.33 0.25
C ALA A 177 8.29 0.46 1.48
N LYS A 178 7.74 1.67 1.67
CA LYS A 178 6.72 2.00 2.67
C LYS A 178 5.59 2.73 1.95
N ILE A 179 4.37 2.24 2.11
CA ILE A 179 3.15 2.85 1.57
C ILE A 179 2.28 3.23 2.76
N SER A 180 1.86 4.48 2.83
CA SER A 180 0.99 4.99 3.90
C SER A 180 -0.43 5.12 3.36
N GLY A 181 -1.40 4.67 4.14
CA GLY A 181 -2.80 4.66 3.77
C GLY A 181 -3.20 3.43 2.96
N PHE A 182 -4.37 3.53 2.35
CA PHE A 182 -4.95 2.47 1.52
C PHE A 182 -4.17 2.31 0.20
N ALA A 183 -3.98 1.06 -0.21
CA ALA A 183 -3.50 0.70 -1.54
C ALA A 183 -4.31 -0.51 -2.05
N ASP A 184 -4.72 -0.46 -3.31
CA ASP A 184 -5.40 -1.57 -3.97
C ASP A 184 -4.43 -2.73 -4.27
N LYS A 185 -4.97 -3.89 -4.58
CA LYS A 185 -4.19 -5.11 -4.82
C LYS A 185 -3.22 -4.98 -6.00
N GLU A 186 -3.57 -4.21 -7.02
CA GLU A 186 -2.73 -3.96 -8.20
C GLU A 186 -1.50 -3.12 -7.82
N THR A 187 -1.70 -2.03 -7.08
CA THR A 187 -0.63 -1.18 -6.55
C THR A 187 0.31 -1.97 -5.63
N VAL A 188 -0.26 -2.79 -4.74
CA VAL A 188 0.53 -3.65 -3.84
C VAL A 188 1.34 -4.66 -4.64
N ALA A 189 0.72 -5.32 -5.63
CA ALA A 189 1.40 -6.30 -6.47
C ALA A 189 2.55 -5.65 -7.26
N GLN A 190 2.33 -4.49 -7.86
CA GLN A 190 3.34 -3.75 -8.59
C GLN A 190 4.52 -3.34 -7.68
N ALA A 191 4.22 -2.80 -6.50
CA ALA A 191 5.25 -2.41 -5.53
C ALA A 191 6.08 -3.62 -5.05
N ALA A 192 5.42 -4.77 -4.81
CA ALA A 192 6.08 -6.00 -4.40
C ALA A 192 6.96 -6.60 -5.52
N GLN A 193 6.51 -6.54 -6.77
CA GLN A 193 7.29 -6.97 -7.93
C GLN A 193 8.52 -6.07 -8.14
N ASN A 194 8.35 -4.76 -8.06
CA ASN A 194 9.46 -3.81 -8.15
C ASN A 194 10.51 -4.08 -7.05
N ALA A 195 10.06 -4.33 -5.81
CA ALA A 195 10.92 -4.69 -4.70
C ALA A 195 11.65 -6.04 -4.91
N ALA A 196 10.99 -7.01 -5.55
CA ALA A 196 11.59 -8.30 -5.86
C ALA A 196 12.68 -8.20 -6.94
N HIS A 197 12.49 -7.34 -7.95
CA HIS A 197 13.49 -7.09 -9.00
C HIS A 197 14.66 -6.23 -8.51
N GLY A 198 14.42 -5.23 -7.67
CA GLY A 198 15.47 -4.39 -7.10
C GLY A 198 16.31 -5.05 -5.99
N ALA A 199 15.95 -6.25 -5.56
CA ALA A 199 16.66 -7.04 -4.54
C ALA A 199 17.59 -8.13 -5.13
N THR A 200 17.76 -8.13 -6.45
CA THR A 200 18.75 -8.96 -7.16
C THR A 200 20.02 -8.17 -7.35
#